data_ed6e33f56e7fc711f6e50c1561d3431d
#
_entry.id   ed6e33f56e7fc711f6e50c1561d3431d
#
_cell.length_a   1.000
_cell.length_b   1.000
_cell.length_c   1.000
_cell.angle_alpha   90.00
_cell.angle_beta   90.00
_cell.angle_gamma   90.00
#
_symmetry.space_group_name_H-M   'P 1'
#
loop_
_entity.id
_entity.type
_entity.pdbx_description
1 polymer ?
#
loop_
_entity_poly.entity_id
_entity_poly.type
_entity_poly.pdbx_seq_one_letter_code
_entity_poly.pdbx_strand_id
1 'polypeptide(L)'
;MPHIIANPFTLTEFLLDSLPPDQRAKVLVHPKRIKGVGYSVLKALDAWCPFRLPGFQPFPEPYLRELAAIEPHAPLLIFGIENIKDLRILRKHLRTRRIAVFTWNPVIDYQQNHKVRQLHIRQLKGLGFQVFTFDPGDAQRYGLTLTQQVYRYVEPFRQEVPPEWDIYFLGQDKHRFDMLRMLGEQWQAAGLRTRLRMVPEPGRTYPATTAVEILPQGIDYPSNIDAINRARCLLEITQANQTGLTVRCLEALFFHKKLITNNPGVRQLPFYSADRFFVLDEDEASRLPAFLQTPLPPLPTGALDPYDFAHWVQQFDWLPPA
;
A
#
# COMPACT_ATOMS: atom_id res chain seq x y z
N MET A 1 -3.57 19.97 -10.94
CA MET A 1 -3.20 18.92 -9.99
C MET A 1 -4.21 18.85 -8.87
N PRO A 2 -4.66 17.66 -8.46
CA PRO A 2 -5.68 17.50 -7.43
C PRO A 2 -5.15 17.95 -6.06
N HIS A 3 -6.06 18.35 -5.16
CA HIS A 3 -5.78 18.30 -3.74
C HIS A 3 -5.65 16.85 -3.29
N ILE A 4 -4.85 16.60 -2.25
CA ILE A 4 -4.64 15.27 -1.72
C ILE A 4 -4.95 15.27 -0.21
N ILE A 5 -5.83 14.38 0.24
CA ILE A 5 -5.98 14.06 1.65
C ILE A 5 -5.36 12.68 1.87
N ALA A 6 -4.25 12.62 2.59
CA ALA A 6 -3.47 11.40 2.76
C ALA A 6 -3.50 10.89 4.20
N ASN A 7 -3.43 9.57 4.39
CA ASN A 7 -3.27 9.00 5.72
C ASN A 7 -1.88 9.34 6.32
N PRO A 8 -1.74 9.39 7.66
CA PRO A 8 -0.48 9.70 8.33
C PRO A 8 0.41 8.46 8.48
N PHE A 9 0.67 7.75 7.40
CA PHE A 9 1.50 6.55 7.39
C PHE A 9 2.87 6.85 6.80
N THR A 10 3.95 6.31 7.38
CA THR A 10 5.33 6.64 7.00
C THR A 10 5.65 6.40 5.53
N LEU A 11 5.12 5.31 4.95
CA LEU A 11 5.27 5.06 3.52
C LEU A 11 4.50 6.11 2.70
N THR A 12 3.33 6.55 3.14
CA THR A 12 2.59 7.62 2.46
C THR A 12 3.39 8.92 2.46
N GLU A 13 3.97 9.30 3.60
CA GLU A 13 4.85 10.48 3.70
C GLU A 13 6.03 10.36 2.74
N PHE A 14 6.68 9.20 2.69
CA PHE A 14 7.77 8.92 1.74
C PHE A 14 7.34 9.11 0.28
N LEU A 15 6.12 8.70 -0.10
CA LEU A 15 5.59 8.93 -1.44
C LEU A 15 5.32 10.41 -1.69
N LEU A 16 4.67 11.09 -0.74
CA LEU A 16 4.32 12.51 -0.85
C LEU A 16 5.55 13.42 -0.99
N ASP A 17 6.69 13.02 -0.45
CA ASP A 17 7.95 13.76 -0.56
C ASP A 17 8.56 13.73 -1.98
N SER A 18 8.00 12.92 -2.90
CA SER A 18 8.35 12.98 -4.32
C SER A 18 7.63 14.07 -5.09
N LEU A 19 6.59 14.66 -4.51
CA LEU A 19 5.82 15.70 -5.18
C LEU A 19 6.60 17.01 -5.28
N PRO A 20 6.47 17.74 -6.41
CA PRO A 20 6.96 19.12 -6.51
C PRO A 20 6.36 20.02 -5.42
N PRO A 21 7.06 21.09 -5.01
CA PRO A 21 6.64 21.95 -3.89
C PRO A 21 5.23 22.53 -4.04
N ASP A 22 4.84 22.93 -5.25
CA ASP A 22 3.50 23.48 -5.56
C ASP A 22 2.38 22.45 -5.39
N GLN A 23 2.67 21.19 -5.64
CA GLN A 23 1.76 20.07 -5.41
C GLN A 23 1.76 19.66 -3.95
N ARG A 24 2.93 19.59 -3.32
CA ARG A 24 3.06 19.28 -1.90
C ARG A 24 2.28 20.26 -1.03
N ALA A 25 2.18 21.51 -1.44
CA ALA A 25 1.37 22.55 -0.78
C ALA A 25 -0.15 22.25 -0.82
N LYS A 26 -0.63 21.36 -1.71
CA LYS A 26 -2.05 20.95 -1.79
C LYS A 26 -2.34 19.66 -1.03
N VAL A 27 -1.38 19.17 -0.23
CA VAL A 27 -1.52 17.93 0.54
C VAL A 27 -1.95 18.24 1.98
N LEU A 28 -3.05 17.61 2.40
CA LEU A 28 -3.51 17.60 3.78
C LEU A 28 -3.26 16.22 4.37
N VAL A 29 -2.47 16.15 5.43
CA VAL A 29 -2.29 14.89 6.16
C VAL A 29 -3.47 14.71 7.12
N HIS A 30 -4.19 13.61 6.96
CA HIS A 30 -5.34 13.29 7.81
C HIS A 30 -4.90 13.09 9.27
N PRO A 31 -5.57 13.70 10.25
CA PRO A 31 -5.15 13.64 11.64
C PRO A 31 -5.20 12.19 12.18
N LYS A 32 -4.22 11.87 13.03
CA LYS A 32 -4.19 10.57 13.72
C LYS A 32 -5.45 10.39 14.57
N ARG A 33 -5.86 9.13 14.73
CA ARG A 33 -7.05 8.77 15.50
C ARG A 33 -6.93 9.26 16.95
N ILE A 34 -7.88 10.10 17.38
CA ILE A 34 -8.03 10.49 18.76
C ILE A 34 -8.60 9.30 19.55
N LYS A 35 -7.96 8.96 20.67
CA LYS A 35 -8.41 7.88 21.57
C LYS A 35 -9.43 8.43 22.57
N GLY A 36 -10.42 7.63 22.94
CA GLY A 36 -11.43 7.97 23.94
C GLY A 36 -12.79 7.37 23.59
N VAL A 37 -13.48 6.79 24.57
CA VAL A 37 -14.77 6.13 24.35
C VAL A 37 -15.82 7.18 23.95
N GLY A 38 -15.95 8.27 24.71
CA GLY A 38 -16.91 9.35 24.43
C GLY A 38 -16.71 9.96 23.05
N TYR A 39 -15.44 10.28 22.70
CA TYR A 39 -15.09 10.78 21.37
C TYR A 39 -15.46 9.77 20.27
N SER A 40 -15.20 8.48 20.47
CA SER A 40 -15.51 7.44 19.48
C SER A 40 -17.00 7.29 19.24
N VAL A 41 -17.82 7.45 20.30
CA VAL A 41 -19.29 7.44 20.22
C VAL A 41 -19.79 8.67 19.46
N LEU A 42 -19.37 9.88 19.86
CA LEU A 42 -19.76 11.12 19.18
C LEU A 42 -19.35 11.13 17.72
N LYS A 43 -18.13 10.66 17.42
CA LYS A 43 -17.64 10.52 16.05
C LYS A 43 -18.47 9.53 15.24
N ALA A 44 -18.92 8.43 15.85
CA ALA A 44 -19.82 7.48 15.18
C ALA A 44 -21.19 8.12 14.93
N LEU A 45 -21.76 8.80 15.90
CA LEU A 45 -23.03 9.54 15.74
C LEU A 45 -22.91 10.59 14.65
N ASP A 46 -21.88 11.45 14.69
CA ASP A 46 -21.64 12.44 13.62
C ASP A 46 -21.52 11.77 12.26
N ALA A 47 -20.77 10.68 12.13
CA ALA A 47 -20.59 9.99 10.85
C ALA A 47 -21.91 9.51 10.23
N TRP A 48 -22.87 9.07 11.05
CA TRP A 48 -24.13 8.49 10.58
C TRP A 48 -25.31 9.48 10.54
N CYS A 49 -25.23 10.62 11.23
CA CYS A 49 -26.20 11.70 11.07
C CYS A 49 -26.14 12.30 9.67
N PRO A 50 -27.26 12.77 9.08
CA PRO A 50 -27.24 13.47 7.79
C PRO A 50 -26.64 14.88 7.86
N PHE A 51 -26.51 15.44 9.06
CA PHE A 51 -25.95 16.77 9.34
C PHE A 51 -24.73 16.67 10.28
N ARG A 52 -24.01 17.76 10.46
CA ARG A 52 -22.92 17.84 11.45
C ARG A 52 -23.52 17.97 12.85
N LEU A 53 -22.96 17.26 13.81
CA LEU A 53 -23.42 17.37 15.20
C LEU A 53 -23.03 18.74 15.78
N PRO A 54 -23.99 19.52 16.30
CA PRO A 54 -23.69 20.79 16.95
C PRO A 54 -22.73 20.62 18.13
N GLY A 55 -21.71 21.48 18.22
CA GLY A 55 -20.73 21.45 19.31
C GLY A 55 -19.74 20.30 19.29
N PHE A 56 -19.79 19.41 18.30
CA PHE A 56 -18.80 18.35 18.14
C PHE A 56 -17.81 18.68 17.01
N GLN A 57 -16.52 18.61 17.31
CA GLN A 57 -15.45 18.76 16.34
C GLN A 57 -14.78 17.40 16.09
N PRO A 58 -15.07 16.75 14.95
CA PRO A 58 -14.54 15.43 14.62
C PRO A 58 -13.05 15.42 14.28
N PHE A 59 -12.49 16.57 13.93
CA PHE A 59 -11.08 16.80 13.59
C PHE A 59 -10.58 18.12 14.15
N PRO A 60 -9.25 18.33 14.25
CA PRO A 60 -8.69 19.61 14.69
C PRO A 60 -9.17 20.79 13.83
N GLU A 61 -9.42 21.93 14.49
CA GLU A 61 -9.93 23.14 13.82
C GLU A 61 -9.07 23.61 12.63
N PRO A 62 -7.74 23.63 12.69
CA PRO A 62 -6.93 24.00 11.53
C PRO A 62 -7.20 23.11 10.32
N TYR A 63 -7.29 21.80 10.55
CA TYR A 63 -7.58 20.84 9.49
C TYR A 63 -8.98 21.05 8.88
N LEU A 64 -9.99 21.33 9.69
CA LEU A 64 -11.34 21.62 9.20
C LEU A 64 -11.38 22.91 8.37
N ARG A 65 -10.60 23.94 8.72
CA ARG A 65 -10.47 25.16 7.93
C ARG A 65 -9.84 24.89 6.56
N GLU A 66 -8.78 24.10 6.53
CA GLU A 66 -8.11 23.73 5.28
C GLU A 66 -9.04 22.89 4.38
N LEU A 67 -9.82 21.95 4.94
CA LEU A 67 -10.85 21.22 4.18
C LEU A 67 -11.89 22.17 3.56
N ALA A 68 -12.33 23.17 4.32
CA ALA A 68 -13.33 24.14 3.86
C ALA A 68 -12.77 25.12 2.79
N ALA A 69 -11.45 25.30 2.76
CA ALA A 69 -10.76 26.14 1.77
C ALA A 69 -10.62 25.45 0.40
N ILE A 70 -10.82 24.12 0.31
CA ILE A 70 -10.79 23.40 -0.98
C ILE A 70 -11.93 23.89 -1.84
N GLU A 71 -11.59 24.39 -3.03
CA GLU A 71 -12.54 24.96 -3.98
C GLU A 71 -13.63 23.96 -4.41
N PRO A 72 -14.89 24.39 -4.65
CA PRO A 72 -16.01 23.51 -5.02
C PRO A 72 -15.79 22.68 -6.29
N HIS A 73 -14.95 23.15 -7.18
CA HIS A 73 -14.67 22.49 -8.47
C HIS A 73 -13.28 21.83 -8.50
N ALA A 74 -12.49 21.96 -7.45
CA ALA A 74 -11.17 21.35 -7.38
C ALA A 74 -11.26 19.82 -7.36
N PRO A 75 -10.45 19.11 -8.15
CA PRO A 75 -10.32 17.66 -8.02
C PRO A 75 -9.63 17.32 -6.70
N LEU A 76 -10.06 16.24 -6.08
CA LEU A 76 -9.57 15.77 -4.79
C LEU A 76 -9.30 14.27 -4.81
N LEU A 77 -8.10 13.89 -4.40
CA LEU A 77 -7.73 12.51 -4.14
C LEU A 77 -7.70 12.24 -2.62
N ILE A 78 -8.46 11.26 -2.16
CA ILE A 78 -8.33 10.70 -0.82
C ILE A 78 -7.47 9.44 -0.92
N PHE A 79 -6.29 9.49 -0.32
CA PHE A 79 -5.26 8.47 -0.47
C PHE A 79 -5.01 7.70 0.82
N GLY A 80 -5.30 6.39 0.81
CA GLY A 80 -5.04 5.49 1.92
C GLY A 80 -5.95 5.68 3.15
N ILE A 81 -7.04 6.43 3.05
CA ILE A 81 -8.05 6.56 4.10
C ILE A 81 -9.21 5.65 3.75
N GLU A 82 -9.37 4.57 4.52
CA GLU A 82 -10.37 3.53 4.25
C GLU A 82 -11.46 3.46 5.33
N ASN A 83 -11.33 4.21 6.42
CA ASN A 83 -12.33 4.20 7.49
C ASN A 83 -13.61 4.91 7.04
N ILE A 84 -14.72 4.16 6.94
CA ILE A 84 -15.99 4.71 6.46
C ILE A 84 -16.51 5.87 7.29
N LYS A 85 -16.28 5.88 8.62
CA LYS A 85 -16.71 6.99 9.48
C LYS A 85 -15.96 8.27 9.12
N ASP A 86 -14.63 8.17 8.91
CA ASP A 86 -13.83 9.31 8.51
C ASP A 86 -14.24 9.84 7.12
N LEU A 87 -14.45 8.94 6.17
CA LEU A 87 -14.89 9.28 4.82
C LEU A 87 -16.28 9.95 4.80
N ARG A 88 -17.22 9.48 5.61
CA ARG A 88 -18.54 10.12 5.77
C ARG A 88 -18.43 11.51 6.37
N ILE A 89 -17.59 11.69 7.38
CA ILE A 89 -17.35 12.99 8.01
C ILE A 89 -16.65 13.91 7.02
N LEU A 90 -15.57 13.47 6.35
CA LEU A 90 -14.90 14.25 5.30
C LEU A 90 -15.90 14.74 4.25
N ARG A 91 -16.80 13.85 3.79
CA ARG A 91 -17.83 14.21 2.80
C ARG A 91 -18.70 15.40 3.24
N LYS A 92 -19.00 15.54 4.52
CA LYS A 92 -19.79 16.64 5.08
C LYS A 92 -19.02 17.97 5.13
N HIS A 93 -17.70 17.93 5.19
CA HIS A 93 -16.84 19.10 5.24
C HIS A 93 -16.32 19.55 3.86
N LEU A 94 -16.33 18.65 2.89
CA LEU A 94 -15.87 18.92 1.54
C LEU A 94 -16.98 19.56 0.68
N ARG A 95 -16.65 20.65 0.01
CA ARG A 95 -17.53 21.34 -0.92
C ARG A 95 -17.47 20.72 -2.32
N THR A 96 -16.29 20.26 -2.73
CA THR A 96 -16.10 19.62 -4.05
C THR A 96 -16.89 18.33 -4.19
N ARG A 97 -17.30 18.03 -5.42
CA ARG A 97 -17.93 16.77 -5.84
C ARG A 97 -16.99 15.89 -6.67
N ARG A 98 -15.82 16.39 -7.02
CA ARG A 98 -14.81 15.70 -7.85
C ARG A 98 -13.85 14.95 -6.93
N ILE A 99 -14.31 13.84 -6.34
CA ILE A 99 -13.55 13.13 -5.29
C ILE A 99 -13.25 11.70 -5.72
N ALA A 100 -11.95 11.38 -5.85
CA ALA A 100 -11.44 10.04 -5.94
C ALA A 100 -11.06 9.50 -4.56
N VAL A 101 -11.37 8.24 -4.30
CA VAL A 101 -10.85 7.48 -3.15
C VAL A 101 -10.02 6.34 -3.69
N PHE A 102 -8.73 6.32 -3.40
CA PHE A 102 -7.84 5.20 -3.74
C PHE A 102 -7.73 4.25 -2.56
N THR A 103 -8.11 2.99 -2.79
CA THR A 103 -7.97 1.92 -1.80
C THR A 103 -6.55 1.37 -1.85
N TRP A 104 -5.80 1.57 -0.75
CA TRP A 104 -4.41 1.12 -0.61
C TRP A 104 -4.28 -0.38 -0.40
N ASN A 105 -5.29 -0.99 0.23
CA ASN A 105 -5.38 -2.43 0.45
C ASN A 105 -6.41 -3.05 -0.49
N PRO A 106 -6.28 -4.35 -0.79
CA PRO A 106 -7.34 -5.09 -1.46
C PRO A 106 -8.67 -4.93 -0.70
N VAL A 107 -9.77 -4.83 -1.43
CA VAL A 107 -11.10 -4.72 -0.82
C VAL A 107 -11.43 -5.97 -0.02
N ILE A 108 -11.04 -7.15 -0.49
CA ILE A 108 -11.11 -8.38 0.27
C ILE A 108 -9.81 -8.57 1.04
N ASP A 109 -9.85 -8.19 2.28
CA ASP A 109 -8.86 -8.51 3.28
C ASP A 109 -9.17 -9.91 3.87
N TYR A 110 -8.13 -10.63 4.25
CA TYR A 110 -8.20 -11.97 4.86
C TYR A 110 -9.01 -12.00 6.18
N GLN A 111 -9.20 -10.86 6.85
CA GLN A 111 -9.91 -10.75 8.13
C GLN A 111 -11.40 -10.41 7.98
N GLN A 112 -11.88 -10.07 6.79
CA GLN A 112 -13.21 -9.49 6.66
C GLN A 112 -14.14 -10.31 5.78
N ASN A 113 -15.37 -10.47 6.30
CA ASN A 113 -16.44 -11.10 5.56
C ASN A 113 -16.75 -10.32 4.27
N HIS A 114 -16.82 -11.02 3.14
CA HIS A 114 -17.13 -10.46 1.83
C HIS A 114 -18.37 -9.53 1.83
N LYS A 115 -19.42 -9.88 2.57
CA LYS A 115 -20.64 -9.05 2.67
C LYS A 115 -20.37 -7.69 3.31
N VAL A 116 -19.50 -7.64 4.31
CA VAL A 116 -19.12 -6.39 5.01
C VAL A 116 -18.35 -5.49 4.04
N ARG A 117 -17.43 -6.03 3.24
CA ARG A 117 -16.66 -5.26 2.25
C ARG A 117 -17.54 -4.77 1.10
N GLN A 118 -18.44 -5.58 0.60
CA GLN A 118 -19.39 -5.17 -0.42
C GLN A 118 -20.29 -4.02 0.08
N LEU A 119 -20.74 -4.07 1.35
CA LEU A 119 -21.48 -2.98 1.96
C LEU A 119 -20.62 -1.71 2.05
N HIS A 120 -19.36 -1.83 2.45
CA HIS A 120 -18.42 -0.71 2.52
C HIS A 120 -18.29 0.01 1.16
N ILE A 121 -18.04 -0.74 0.08
CA ILE A 121 -17.95 -0.18 -1.26
C ILE A 121 -19.25 0.49 -1.70
N ARG A 122 -20.41 -0.11 -1.42
CA ARG A 122 -21.71 0.51 -1.71
C ARG A 122 -21.87 1.85 -0.99
N GLN A 123 -21.44 1.91 0.27
CA GLN A 123 -21.49 3.15 1.06
C GLN A 123 -20.58 4.23 0.46
N LEU A 124 -19.37 3.90 0.02
CA LEU A 124 -18.46 4.85 -0.62
C LEU A 124 -19.07 5.42 -1.91
N LYS A 125 -19.59 4.56 -2.76
CA LYS A 125 -20.30 4.98 -3.98
C LYS A 125 -21.53 5.85 -3.67
N GLY A 126 -22.30 5.48 -2.65
CA GLY A 126 -23.48 6.26 -2.20
C GLY A 126 -23.13 7.65 -1.64
N LEU A 127 -21.87 7.89 -1.24
CA LEU A 127 -21.37 9.21 -0.85
C LEU A 127 -20.94 10.07 -2.06
N GLY A 128 -21.05 9.54 -3.27
CA GLY A 128 -20.61 10.21 -4.49
C GLY A 128 -19.08 10.18 -4.67
N PHE A 129 -18.39 9.17 -4.12
CA PHE A 129 -16.98 8.96 -4.36
C PHE A 129 -16.74 8.08 -5.60
N GLN A 130 -15.78 8.45 -6.41
CA GLN A 130 -15.22 7.57 -7.43
C GLN A 130 -14.16 6.71 -6.77
N VAL A 131 -14.38 5.40 -6.70
CA VAL A 131 -13.49 4.48 -5.98
C VAL A 131 -12.54 3.82 -6.96
N PHE A 132 -11.25 3.98 -6.67
CA PHE A 132 -10.14 3.42 -7.45
C PHE A 132 -9.47 2.30 -6.66
N THR A 133 -9.03 1.28 -7.37
CA THR A 133 -8.28 0.15 -6.81
C THR A 133 -7.12 -0.21 -7.72
N PHE A 134 -6.06 -0.76 -7.14
CA PHE A 134 -4.94 -1.30 -7.89
C PHE A 134 -5.11 -2.80 -8.22
N ASP A 135 -6.13 -3.44 -7.65
CA ASP A 135 -6.36 -4.89 -7.80
C ASP A 135 -7.39 -5.18 -8.90
N PRO A 136 -7.00 -5.87 -9.99
CA PRO A 136 -7.91 -6.22 -11.09
C PRO A 136 -9.11 -7.08 -10.65
N GLY A 137 -8.90 -7.99 -9.69
CA GLY A 137 -9.97 -8.82 -9.15
C GLY A 137 -11.03 -8.01 -8.40
N ASP A 138 -10.59 -7.01 -7.63
CA ASP A 138 -11.49 -6.08 -6.95
C ASP A 138 -12.21 -5.16 -7.93
N ALA A 139 -11.49 -4.66 -8.94
CA ALA A 139 -12.09 -3.82 -9.98
C ALA A 139 -13.24 -4.55 -10.67
N GLN A 140 -13.03 -5.78 -11.10
CA GLN A 140 -14.04 -6.61 -11.75
C GLN A 140 -15.20 -6.94 -10.80
N ARG A 141 -14.91 -7.40 -9.57
CA ARG A 141 -15.90 -7.88 -8.61
C ARG A 141 -16.82 -6.79 -8.08
N TYR A 142 -16.27 -5.60 -7.85
CA TYR A 142 -17.01 -4.48 -7.22
C TYR A 142 -17.32 -3.34 -8.20
N GLY A 143 -16.94 -3.46 -9.47
CA GLY A 143 -17.12 -2.42 -10.48
C GLY A 143 -16.37 -1.13 -10.07
N LEU A 144 -15.10 -1.26 -9.68
CA LEU A 144 -14.22 -0.15 -9.32
C LEU A 144 -13.38 0.27 -10.52
N THR A 145 -12.89 1.51 -10.49
CA THR A 145 -11.95 1.97 -11.51
C THR A 145 -10.57 1.40 -11.21
N LEU A 146 -10.04 0.62 -12.16
CA LEU A 146 -8.69 0.08 -12.03
C LEU A 146 -7.66 1.18 -12.30
N THR A 147 -6.65 1.26 -11.46
CA THR A 147 -5.45 2.07 -11.65
C THR A 147 -4.21 1.30 -11.20
N GLN A 148 -3.04 1.89 -11.30
CA GLN A 148 -1.81 1.22 -10.87
C GLN A 148 -1.65 1.27 -9.34
N GLN A 149 -0.97 0.27 -8.76
CA GLN A 149 -0.30 0.42 -7.48
C GLN A 149 0.82 1.44 -7.64
N VAL A 150 1.19 2.13 -6.57
CA VAL A 150 2.14 3.24 -6.68
C VAL A 150 3.32 3.12 -5.73
N TYR A 151 4.44 3.66 -6.19
CA TYR A 151 5.65 3.86 -5.43
C TYR A 151 6.29 5.20 -5.85
N ARG A 152 7.61 5.37 -5.72
CA ARG A 152 8.31 6.56 -6.22
C ARG A 152 9.71 6.20 -6.72
N TYR A 153 10.28 7.04 -7.54
CA TYR A 153 11.70 6.97 -7.88
C TYR A 153 12.57 7.12 -6.62
N VAL A 154 13.60 6.29 -6.51
CA VAL A 154 14.41 6.10 -5.29
C VAL A 154 15.91 6.31 -5.48
N GLU A 155 16.33 6.89 -6.59
CA GLU A 155 17.76 7.11 -6.89
C GLU A 155 18.53 7.73 -5.70
N PRO A 156 17.99 8.75 -4.98
CA PRO A 156 18.66 9.32 -3.81
C PRO A 156 18.82 8.36 -2.62
N PHE A 157 18.03 7.29 -2.59
CA PHE A 157 17.98 6.32 -1.48
C PHE A 157 18.63 4.99 -1.84
N ARG A 158 18.86 4.75 -3.13
CA ARG A 158 19.51 3.52 -3.60
C ARG A 158 21.00 3.57 -3.33
N GLN A 159 21.51 2.52 -2.71
CA GLN A 159 22.91 2.36 -2.40
C GLN A 159 23.44 1.09 -3.06
N GLU A 160 24.61 1.18 -3.69
CA GLU A 160 25.33 0.04 -4.22
C GLU A 160 26.25 -0.52 -3.13
N VAL A 161 25.68 -1.34 -2.26
CA VAL A 161 26.39 -2.02 -1.18
C VAL A 161 26.40 -3.54 -1.41
N PRO A 162 27.44 -4.25 -0.97
CA PRO A 162 27.45 -5.71 -1.02
C PRO A 162 26.24 -6.28 -0.27
N PRO A 163 25.51 -7.25 -0.84
CA PRO A 163 24.35 -7.80 -0.19
C PRO A 163 24.73 -8.61 1.05
N GLU A 164 24.11 -8.28 2.18
CA GLU A 164 24.18 -9.05 3.42
C GLU A 164 23.20 -10.23 3.40
N TRP A 165 22.06 -10.05 2.71
CA TRP A 165 20.99 -11.02 2.64
C TRP A 165 20.77 -11.45 1.20
N ASP A 166 20.60 -12.75 0.99
CA ASP A 166 20.21 -13.29 -0.30
C ASP A 166 18.72 -13.06 -0.52
N ILE A 167 17.90 -13.19 0.54
CA ILE A 167 16.44 -12.97 0.50
C ILE A 167 15.99 -12.15 1.70
N TYR A 168 15.23 -11.08 1.44
CA TYR A 168 14.66 -10.19 2.45
C TYR A 168 13.12 -10.13 2.37
N PHE A 169 12.47 -10.21 3.51
CA PHE A 169 11.04 -9.96 3.69
C PHE A 169 10.81 -9.07 4.91
N LEU A 170 9.85 -8.14 4.77
CA LEU A 170 9.26 -7.38 5.87
C LEU A 170 7.76 -7.25 5.63
N GLY A 171 6.93 -7.60 6.60
CA GLY A 171 5.49 -7.41 6.51
C GLY A 171 4.75 -7.80 7.78
N GLN A 172 3.45 -7.52 7.79
CA GLN A 172 2.54 -8.06 8.80
C GLN A 172 2.30 -9.55 8.55
N ASP A 173 1.92 -10.31 9.57
CA ASP A 173 1.62 -11.74 9.42
C ASP A 173 0.56 -12.01 8.36
N LYS A 174 -0.65 -11.49 8.51
CA LYS A 174 -1.74 -11.70 7.54
C LYS A 174 -1.83 -13.17 7.07
N HIS A 175 -1.69 -14.12 8.00
CA HIS A 175 -1.64 -15.58 7.78
C HIS A 175 -0.46 -16.08 6.92
N ARG A 176 0.66 -15.36 6.89
CA ARG A 176 1.86 -15.73 6.11
C ARG A 176 2.90 -16.49 6.91
N PHE A 177 2.79 -16.53 8.24
CA PHE A 177 3.82 -17.09 9.12
C PHE A 177 4.25 -18.51 8.72
N ASP A 178 3.30 -19.41 8.50
CA ASP A 178 3.63 -20.80 8.21
C ASP A 178 4.40 -20.96 6.90
N MET A 179 4.00 -20.21 5.86
CA MET A 179 4.72 -20.16 4.58
C MET A 179 6.12 -19.55 4.75
N LEU A 180 6.22 -18.41 5.44
CA LEU A 180 7.51 -17.75 5.70
C LEU A 180 8.46 -18.67 6.46
N ARG A 181 7.96 -19.37 7.48
CA ARG A 181 8.74 -20.33 8.26
C ARG A 181 9.23 -21.48 7.40
N MET A 182 8.33 -22.13 6.66
CA MET A 182 8.67 -23.25 5.78
C MET A 182 9.73 -22.84 4.74
N LEU A 183 9.53 -21.76 4.03
CA LEU A 183 10.47 -21.26 3.03
C LEU A 183 11.81 -20.86 3.68
N GLY A 184 11.76 -20.17 4.81
CA GLY A 184 12.97 -19.72 5.51
C GLY A 184 13.81 -20.90 6.00
N GLU A 185 13.21 -21.93 6.60
CA GLU A 185 13.88 -23.15 7.04
C GLU A 185 14.51 -23.89 5.85
N GLN A 186 13.77 -24.02 4.75
CA GLN A 186 14.27 -24.66 3.51
C GLN A 186 15.46 -23.89 2.91
N TRP A 187 15.38 -22.57 2.83
CA TRP A 187 16.44 -21.74 2.25
C TRP A 187 17.68 -21.67 3.12
N GLN A 188 17.52 -21.60 4.46
CA GLN A 188 18.63 -21.66 5.39
C GLN A 188 19.35 -23.02 5.34
N ALA A 189 18.58 -24.12 5.23
CA ALA A 189 19.17 -25.45 5.02
C ALA A 189 19.94 -25.56 3.70
N ALA A 190 19.55 -24.79 2.67
CA ALA A 190 20.27 -24.68 1.40
C ALA A 190 21.46 -23.68 1.46
N GLY A 191 21.78 -23.13 2.62
CA GLY A 191 22.91 -22.20 2.83
C GLY A 191 22.64 -20.74 2.41
N LEU A 192 21.38 -20.37 2.14
CA LEU A 192 21.01 -18.99 1.81
C LEU A 192 20.86 -18.13 3.08
N ARG A 193 21.34 -16.90 2.99
CA ARG A 193 21.23 -15.91 4.07
C ARG A 193 19.86 -15.22 3.94
N THR A 194 18.93 -15.60 4.80
CA THR A 194 17.57 -15.03 4.79
C THR A 194 17.40 -14.02 5.93
N ARG A 195 16.67 -12.94 5.68
CA ARG A 195 16.21 -11.97 6.66
C ARG A 195 14.69 -11.81 6.53
N LEU A 196 13.94 -12.72 7.14
CA LEU A 196 12.48 -12.71 7.10
C LEU A 196 11.94 -12.11 8.39
N ARG A 197 11.35 -10.90 8.31
CA ARG A 197 10.89 -10.12 9.46
C ARG A 197 9.39 -9.92 9.38
N MET A 198 8.70 -10.20 10.47
CA MET A 198 7.24 -10.17 10.49
C MET A 198 6.72 -9.46 11.74
N VAL A 199 5.76 -8.56 11.54
CA VAL A 199 4.98 -7.97 12.64
C VAL A 199 3.82 -8.92 12.95
N PRO A 200 3.67 -9.38 14.20
CA PRO A 200 2.68 -10.36 14.59
C PRO A 200 1.26 -9.77 14.59
N GLU A 201 0.27 -10.63 14.48
CA GLU A 201 -1.12 -10.27 14.73
C GLU A 201 -1.43 -10.26 16.25
N PRO A 202 -2.23 -9.30 16.69
CA PRO A 202 -2.66 -9.27 18.09
C PRO A 202 -3.35 -10.57 18.53
N GLY A 203 -2.87 -11.14 19.65
CA GLY A 203 -3.46 -12.35 20.24
C GLY A 203 -3.09 -13.66 19.55
N ARG A 204 -2.26 -13.64 18.50
CA ARG A 204 -1.71 -14.85 17.87
C ARG A 204 -0.39 -15.26 18.53
N THR A 205 -0.23 -16.55 18.81
CA THR A 205 1.02 -17.14 19.28
C THR A 205 1.75 -17.80 18.11
N TYR A 206 3.07 -17.75 18.13
CA TYR A 206 3.91 -18.30 17.07
C TYR A 206 4.88 -19.32 17.64
N PRO A 207 5.08 -20.48 17.00
CA PRO A 207 6.11 -21.42 17.42
C PRO A 207 7.51 -20.80 17.26
N ALA A 208 8.43 -21.20 18.11
CA ALA A 208 9.82 -20.74 18.03
C ALA A 208 10.46 -21.22 16.73
N THR A 209 11.15 -20.30 16.05
CA THR A 209 11.91 -20.58 14.83
C THR A 209 13.05 -19.58 14.68
N THR A 210 14.14 -19.98 14.05
CA THR A 210 15.22 -19.07 13.63
C THR A 210 15.00 -18.51 12.23
N ALA A 211 14.03 -19.03 11.50
CA ALA A 211 13.78 -18.66 10.10
C ALA A 211 13.02 -17.35 9.96
N VAL A 212 12.21 -16.97 10.94
CA VAL A 212 11.40 -15.75 10.91
C VAL A 212 11.61 -14.95 12.19
N GLU A 213 12.06 -13.71 12.06
CA GLU A 213 12.18 -12.76 13.17
C GLU A 213 10.82 -12.10 13.44
N ILE A 214 10.24 -12.36 14.60
CA ILE A 214 8.99 -11.71 15.02
C ILE A 214 9.34 -10.36 15.64
N LEU A 215 8.86 -9.29 15.02
CA LEU A 215 9.08 -7.91 15.47
C LEU A 215 8.02 -7.51 16.49
N PRO A 216 8.37 -6.84 17.59
CA PRO A 216 7.39 -6.37 18.57
C PRO A 216 6.48 -5.27 17.99
N GLN A 217 6.98 -4.55 16.99
CA GLN A 217 6.27 -3.49 16.27
C GLN A 217 6.86 -3.32 14.86
N GLY A 218 6.15 -2.58 14.00
CA GLY A 218 6.69 -2.21 12.69
C GLY A 218 7.97 -1.40 12.83
N ILE A 219 8.87 -1.52 11.85
CA ILE A 219 10.03 -0.64 11.72
C ILE A 219 9.67 0.61 10.91
N ASP A 220 10.46 1.67 11.07
CA ASP A 220 10.32 2.87 10.23
C ASP A 220 10.73 2.58 8.78
N TYR A 221 10.28 3.44 7.88
CA TYR A 221 10.51 3.20 6.45
C TYR A 221 11.98 3.40 6.02
N PRO A 222 12.75 4.36 6.56
CA PRO A 222 14.19 4.43 6.32
C PRO A 222 14.95 3.15 6.67
N SER A 223 14.64 2.52 7.79
CA SER A 223 15.23 1.22 8.17
C SER A 223 14.85 0.09 7.21
N ASN A 224 13.63 0.11 6.63
CA ASN A 224 13.26 -0.81 5.56
C ASN A 224 14.07 -0.56 4.29
N ILE A 225 14.30 0.69 3.91
CA ILE A 225 15.11 1.07 2.75
C ILE A 225 16.55 0.56 2.91
N ASP A 226 17.17 0.73 4.09
CA ASP A 226 18.52 0.20 4.34
C ASP A 226 18.57 -1.32 4.16
N ALA A 227 17.59 -2.04 4.72
CA ALA A 227 17.51 -3.49 4.56
C ALA A 227 17.28 -3.92 3.09
N ILE A 228 16.48 -3.18 2.32
CA ILE A 228 16.29 -3.41 0.88
C ILE A 228 17.61 -3.24 0.13
N ASN A 229 18.37 -2.18 0.42
CA ASN A 229 19.68 -1.95 -0.22
C ASN A 229 20.64 -3.13 0.02
N ARG A 230 20.65 -3.69 1.23
CA ARG A 230 21.49 -4.82 1.65
C ARG A 230 20.99 -6.19 1.19
N ALA A 231 19.83 -6.26 0.55
CA ALA A 231 19.26 -7.49 0.03
C ALA A 231 19.61 -7.70 -1.45
N ARG A 232 19.84 -8.95 -1.85
CA ARG A 232 19.95 -9.36 -3.25
C ARG A 232 18.57 -9.49 -3.91
N CYS A 233 17.64 -10.06 -3.18
CA CYS A 233 16.30 -10.37 -3.64
C CYS A 233 15.27 -10.03 -2.57
N LEU A 234 14.12 -9.52 -2.96
CA LEU A 234 12.98 -9.32 -2.05
C LEU A 234 12.01 -10.50 -2.16
N LEU A 235 11.36 -10.82 -1.05
CA LEU A 235 10.27 -11.80 -1.01
C LEU A 235 8.94 -11.08 -0.88
N GLU A 236 8.01 -11.44 -1.73
CA GLU A 236 6.61 -11.07 -1.69
C GLU A 236 5.75 -12.30 -1.44
N ILE A 237 4.90 -12.25 -0.43
CA ILE A 237 3.81 -13.19 -0.25
C ILE A 237 2.53 -12.37 -0.25
N THR A 238 1.72 -12.50 -1.30
CA THR A 238 0.43 -11.82 -1.42
C THR A 238 -0.59 -12.44 -0.47
N GLN A 239 -1.63 -11.67 -0.16
CA GLN A 239 -2.79 -12.20 0.57
C GLN A 239 -3.62 -13.09 -0.35
N ALA A 240 -4.37 -14.02 0.23
CA ALA A 240 -5.36 -14.79 -0.51
C ALA A 240 -6.32 -13.84 -1.28
N ASN A 241 -6.56 -14.15 -2.54
CA ASN A 241 -7.40 -13.37 -3.47
C ASN A 241 -6.84 -12.00 -3.92
N GLN A 242 -5.63 -11.63 -3.55
CA GLN A 242 -4.98 -10.44 -4.11
C GLN A 242 -4.37 -10.79 -5.47
N THR A 243 -4.77 -10.05 -6.51
CA THR A 243 -4.30 -10.26 -7.89
C THR A 243 -3.43 -9.11 -8.40
N GLY A 244 -3.54 -7.93 -7.79
CA GLY A 244 -2.77 -6.75 -8.13
C GLY A 244 -1.33 -6.78 -7.60
N LEU A 245 -0.48 -5.92 -8.15
CA LEU A 245 0.89 -5.75 -7.66
C LEU A 245 0.87 -5.18 -6.24
N THR A 246 1.82 -5.64 -5.42
CA THR A 246 1.99 -5.05 -4.10
C THR A 246 3.05 -3.94 -4.11
N VAL A 247 3.10 -3.17 -3.02
CA VAL A 247 4.21 -2.25 -2.78
C VAL A 247 5.56 -2.98 -2.78
N ARG A 248 5.62 -4.23 -2.29
CA ARG A 248 6.86 -5.03 -2.29
C ARG A 248 7.39 -5.31 -3.70
N CYS A 249 6.49 -5.59 -4.64
CA CYS A 249 6.87 -5.75 -6.05
C CYS A 249 7.47 -4.43 -6.59
N LEU A 250 6.82 -3.30 -6.31
CA LEU A 250 7.33 -1.99 -6.74
C LEU A 250 8.65 -1.62 -6.05
N GLU A 251 8.81 -1.90 -4.75
CA GLU A 251 10.10 -1.74 -4.08
C GLU A 251 11.20 -2.53 -4.81
N ALA A 252 10.96 -3.79 -5.18
CA ALA A 252 11.93 -4.57 -5.93
C ALA A 252 12.29 -3.92 -7.28
N LEU A 253 11.31 -3.41 -8.01
CA LEU A 253 11.52 -2.76 -9.31
C LEU A 253 12.31 -1.46 -9.18
N PHE A 254 11.88 -0.55 -8.30
CA PHE A 254 12.50 0.77 -8.13
C PHE A 254 13.89 0.71 -7.47
N PHE A 255 14.13 -0.26 -6.58
CA PHE A 255 15.47 -0.49 -6.00
C PHE A 255 16.38 -1.41 -6.84
N HIS A 256 15.94 -1.79 -8.03
CA HIS A 256 16.67 -2.72 -8.90
C HIS A 256 17.03 -4.03 -8.19
N LYS A 257 16.05 -4.65 -7.54
CA LYS A 257 16.21 -5.95 -6.88
C LYS A 257 15.43 -7.02 -7.64
N LYS A 258 15.83 -8.26 -7.46
CA LYS A 258 15.03 -9.42 -7.87
C LYS A 258 13.84 -9.59 -6.94
N LEU A 259 12.81 -10.30 -7.41
CA LEU A 259 11.63 -10.60 -6.61
C LEU A 259 11.32 -12.10 -6.68
N ILE A 260 11.18 -12.70 -5.50
CA ILE A 260 10.48 -13.99 -5.33
C ILE A 260 9.05 -13.66 -4.93
N THR A 261 8.06 -14.24 -5.60
CA THR A 261 6.65 -13.95 -5.34
C THR A 261 5.77 -15.18 -5.52
N ASN A 262 4.65 -15.23 -4.82
CA ASN A 262 3.57 -16.18 -5.07
C ASN A 262 2.45 -15.60 -5.97
N ASN A 263 2.69 -14.43 -6.60
CA ASN A 263 1.75 -13.80 -7.51
C ASN A 263 2.12 -14.12 -8.98
N PRO A 264 1.43 -15.05 -9.66
CA PRO A 264 1.72 -15.36 -11.05
C PRO A 264 1.39 -14.21 -12.01
N GLY A 265 0.60 -13.23 -11.59
CA GLY A 265 0.26 -12.04 -12.36
C GLY A 265 1.47 -11.21 -12.80
N VAL A 266 2.63 -11.35 -12.12
CA VAL A 266 3.87 -10.69 -12.55
C VAL A 266 4.34 -11.10 -13.96
N ARG A 267 3.92 -12.29 -14.44
CA ARG A 267 4.24 -12.77 -15.80
C ARG A 267 3.56 -11.96 -16.91
N GLN A 268 2.50 -11.22 -16.56
CA GLN A 268 1.78 -10.37 -17.51
C GLN A 268 2.37 -8.94 -17.60
N LEU A 269 3.38 -8.64 -16.79
CA LEU A 269 4.03 -7.33 -16.82
C LEU A 269 4.82 -7.17 -18.13
N PRO A 270 4.78 -5.99 -18.77
CA PRO A 270 5.49 -5.75 -20.03
C PRO A 270 7.01 -5.86 -19.90
N PHE A 271 7.53 -5.83 -18.70
CA PHE A 271 8.95 -5.97 -18.36
C PHE A 271 9.25 -7.26 -17.58
N TYR A 272 8.37 -8.26 -17.67
CA TYR A 272 8.63 -9.56 -17.08
C TYR A 272 9.93 -10.17 -17.63
N SER A 273 10.70 -10.79 -16.75
CA SER A 273 11.84 -11.64 -17.09
C SER A 273 12.02 -12.70 -16.02
N ALA A 274 12.32 -13.93 -16.42
CA ALA A 274 12.62 -15.04 -15.51
C ALA A 274 13.91 -14.79 -14.68
N ASP A 275 14.75 -13.82 -15.08
CA ASP A 275 15.93 -13.40 -14.32
C ASP A 275 15.60 -12.29 -13.30
N ARG A 276 14.41 -11.69 -13.40
CA ARG A 276 13.90 -10.66 -12.48
C ARG A 276 12.91 -11.21 -11.47
N PHE A 277 12.02 -12.10 -11.91
CA PHE A 277 10.95 -12.67 -11.11
C PHE A 277 11.09 -14.18 -11.00
N PHE A 278 11.00 -14.67 -9.76
CA PHE A 278 10.86 -16.09 -9.46
C PHE A 278 9.47 -16.33 -8.86
N VAL A 279 8.64 -17.10 -9.54
CA VAL A 279 7.26 -17.34 -9.10
C VAL A 279 7.21 -18.66 -8.34
N LEU A 280 6.92 -18.58 -7.03
CA LEU A 280 6.76 -19.76 -6.17
C LEU A 280 5.66 -20.68 -6.73
N ASP A 281 5.81 -21.97 -6.54
CA ASP A 281 4.90 -23.03 -6.99
C ASP A 281 4.76 -23.20 -8.53
N GLU A 282 5.35 -22.28 -9.31
CA GLU A 282 5.39 -22.38 -10.78
C GLU A 282 6.82 -22.58 -11.32
N ASP A 283 7.81 -21.93 -10.73
CA ASP A 283 9.21 -22.10 -11.11
C ASP A 283 9.83 -23.24 -10.29
N GLU A 284 10.69 -24.04 -10.93
CA GLU A 284 11.35 -25.15 -10.26
C GLU A 284 12.27 -24.65 -9.12
N ALA A 285 12.09 -25.14 -7.92
CA ALA A 285 12.86 -24.73 -6.75
C ALA A 285 14.39 -24.90 -6.93
N SER A 286 14.82 -25.88 -7.71
CA SER A 286 16.21 -26.13 -8.07
C SER A 286 16.86 -24.96 -8.81
N ARG A 287 16.09 -24.10 -9.48
CA ARG A 287 16.57 -22.91 -10.20
C ARG A 287 16.88 -21.73 -9.28
N LEU A 288 16.41 -21.71 -8.02
CA LEU A 288 16.54 -20.57 -7.14
C LEU A 288 18.00 -20.10 -6.91
N PRO A 289 18.99 -20.99 -6.68
CA PRO A 289 20.38 -20.55 -6.56
C PRO A 289 20.91 -19.87 -7.81
N ALA A 290 20.63 -20.42 -8.99
CA ALA A 290 21.01 -19.82 -10.27
C ALA A 290 20.31 -18.46 -10.49
N PHE A 291 19.02 -18.37 -10.23
CA PHE A 291 18.24 -17.15 -10.30
C PHE A 291 18.86 -16.05 -9.43
N LEU A 292 19.24 -16.33 -8.18
CA LEU A 292 19.87 -15.36 -7.29
C LEU A 292 21.23 -14.85 -7.83
N GLN A 293 21.97 -15.65 -8.58
CA GLN A 293 23.29 -15.29 -9.10
C GLN A 293 23.24 -14.62 -10.50
N THR A 294 22.22 -14.90 -11.30
CA THR A 294 22.08 -14.31 -12.64
C THR A 294 22.02 -12.78 -12.56
N PRO A 295 22.68 -12.04 -13.45
CA PRO A 295 22.56 -10.58 -13.51
C PRO A 295 21.11 -10.13 -13.68
N LEU A 296 20.75 -9.02 -13.02
CA LEU A 296 19.43 -8.43 -13.17
C LEU A 296 19.37 -7.67 -14.51
N PRO A 297 18.45 -8.02 -15.44
CA PRO A 297 18.32 -7.30 -16.70
C PRO A 297 17.84 -5.86 -16.47
N PRO A 298 18.27 -4.87 -17.30
CA PRO A 298 17.77 -3.52 -17.19
C PRO A 298 16.27 -3.46 -17.47
N LEU A 299 15.59 -2.47 -16.91
CA LEU A 299 14.22 -2.13 -17.27
C LEU A 299 14.22 -1.23 -18.52
N PRO A 300 13.20 -1.33 -19.38
CA PRO A 300 13.00 -0.35 -20.44
C PRO A 300 12.89 1.08 -19.85
N THR A 301 13.40 2.06 -20.58
CA THR A 301 13.29 3.47 -20.18
C THR A 301 11.82 3.86 -20.02
N GLY A 302 11.49 4.53 -18.91
CA GLY A 302 10.11 4.94 -18.60
C GLY A 302 9.15 3.81 -18.16
N ALA A 303 9.63 2.58 -18.06
CA ALA A 303 8.77 1.43 -17.68
C ALA A 303 8.12 1.60 -16.29
N LEU A 304 8.73 2.38 -15.41
CA LEU A 304 8.25 2.64 -14.06
C LEU A 304 7.42 3.94 -13.93
N ASP A 305 7.38 4.80 -14.96
CA ASP A 305 6.65 6.06 -14.90
C ASP A 305 5.18 5.90 -14.48
N PRO A 306 4.41 4.90 -14.98
CA PRO A 306 3.02 4.71 -14.57
C PRO A 306 2.84 4.37 -13.10
N TYR A 307 3.90 3.91 -12.43
CA TYR A 307 3.91 3.52 -11.02
C TYR A 307 4.54 4.59 -10.12
N ASP A 308 5.13 5.65 -10.69
CA ASP A 308 5.69 6.76 -9.93
C ASP A 308 4.59 7.67 -9.41
N PHE A 309 4.57 7.94 -8.10
CA PHE A 309 3.49 8.66 -7.44
C PHE A 309 3.29 10.08 -8.00
N ALA A 310 4.37 10.80 -8.29
CA ALA A 310 4.29 12.16 -8.83
C ALA A 310 3.71 12.19 -10.25
N HIS A 311 3.94 11.13 -11.03
CA HIS A 311 3.32 10.95 -12.34
C HIS A 311 1.88 10.44 -12.20
N TRP A 312 1.68 9.40 -11.41
CA TRP A 312 0.40 8.73 -11.23
C TRP A 312 -0.72 9.67 -10.71
N VAL A 313 -0.38 10.59 -9.79
CA VAL A 313 -1.37 11.49 -9.20
C VAL A 313 -2.01 12.44 -10.23
N GLN A 314 -1.34 12.70 -11.35
CA GLN A 314 -1.81 13.60 -12.40
C GLN A 314 -3.09 13.09 -13.09
N GLN A 315 -3.32 11.79 -13.09
CA GLN A 315 -4.55 11.22 -13.67
C GLN A 315 -5.83 11.71 -12.99
N PHE A 316 -5.74 12.29 -11.79
CA PHE A 316 -6.91 12.78 -11.06
C PHE A 316 -7.25 14.25 -11.33
N ASP A 317 -6.48 14.95 -12.16
CA ASP A 317 -6.75 16.37 -12.50
C ASP A 317 -8.08 16.56 -13.24
N TRP A 318 -8.46 15.59 -14.03
CA TRP A 318 -9.66 15.65 -14.88
C TRP A 318 -10.88 14.93 -14.31
N LEU A 319 -10.86 14.51 -13.04
CA LEU A 319 -11.99 13.82 -12.41
C LEU A 319 -13.31 14.53 -12.75
N PRO A 320 -14.29 13.87 -13.41
CA PRO A 320 -15.60 14.46 -13.61
C PRO A 320 -16.30 14.66 -12.27
N PRO A 321 -17.28 15.58 -12.17
CA PRO A 321 -18.17 15.61 -11.01
C PRO A 321 -18.93 14.29 -10.92
N ALA A 322 -19.10 13.79 -9.71
CA ALA A 322 -19.84 12.56 -9.41
C ALA A 322 -21.35 12.74 -9.66
#